data_b763e9ce9974e945b4bd489e746c212b
#
_entry.id   b763e9ce9974e945b4bd489e746c212b
#
_cell.length_a   1.000
_cell.length_b   1.000
_cell.length_c   1.000
_cell.angle_alpha   90.00
_cell.angle_beta   90.00
_cell.angle_gamma   90.00
#
_symmetry.space_group_name_H-M   'P 1'
#
loop_
_entity.id
_entity.type
_entity.pdbx_description
1 polymer ?
#
loop_
_entity_poly.entity_id
_entity_poly.type
_entity_poly.pdbx_seq_one_letter_code
_entity_poly.pdbx_strand_id
1 'polypeptide(L)'
;MNNFPAQFDKTGDLRMVSVIGASLTEFGRRKDGSSFRDWAADAFESALSMSGLERSDIDLLACSSESDFFTFQLNPASVIAGDLGLTGAASMRVEGGGASGQLAVHSAVNAIRSGQAKRAAVVGFDPSASQLSAAAVKELYCLSFDAWTDGMTGTSSTVLYALSFQFFMETRGLDERHLAQVTIRNRDNALSNAKAHLGRRHSAQEIYASPIIASPYRRLHCSPLSDGAAAIILSERNSAPNQRRNAPRIVGIGASSDKPRLGARNAPGEFRSKTAAMKIACASAGLTPADIGLAEIYDAYAGAQLQAIEALGFTDDIICDLERDAFRPGGRLPVNLSGGLMGQGAPAGAIGVGQTANCALFLEGLHYSELQPASPPKYALADTHGGVCTTSAVTILGVGL
;
A
#
# COMPACT_ATOMS: atom_id res chain seq x y z
N MET A 1 38.39 7.47 12.43
CA MET A 1 37.64 8.37 11.55
C MET A 1 36.59 7.51 10.85
N ASN A 2 35.34 7.61 11.26
CA ASN A 2 34.27 6.82 10.72
C ASN A 2 33.91 7.35 9.33
N ASN A 3 34.31 6.65 8.29
CA ASN A 3 33.80 6.88 6.93
C ASN A 3 32.35 6.39 6.88
N PHE A 4 31.40 7.26 7.23
CA PHE A 4 30.02 7.05 6.79
C PHE A 4 30.05 7.09 5.24
N PRO A 5 29.51 6.06 4.56
CA PRO A 5 29.39 6.12 3.11
C PRO A 5 28.56 7.34 2.75
N ALA A 6 29.05 8.13 1.82
CA ALA A 6 28.42 9.39 1.43
C ALA A 6 26.99 9.10 0.94
N GLN A 7 25.99 9.78 1.49
CA GLN A 7 24.59 9.75 1.02
C GLN A 7 24.44 10.28 -0.42
N PHE A 8 25.50 10.86 -0.94
CA PHE A 8 25.58 11.48 -2.25
C PHE A 8 26.43 10.62 -3.17
N ASP A 9 26.10 10.62 -4.44
CA ASP A 9 26.94 10.02 -5.46
C ASP A 9 28.22 10.87 -5.68
N LYS A 10 29.09 10.46 -6.62
CA LYS A 10 30.34 11.18 -6.92
C LYS A 10 30.10 12.61 -7.47
N THR A 11 28.87 12.94 -7.85
CA THR A 11 28.47 14.28 -8.34
C THR A 11 27.88 15.15 -7.25
N GLY A 12 27.65 14.62 -6.04
CA GLY A 12 27.03 15.33 -4.92
C GLY A 12 25.50 15.23 -4.92
N ASP A 13 24.92 14.42 -5.81
CA ASP A 13 23.48 14.18 -5.87
C ASP A 13 23.06 12.99 -4.97
N LEU A 14 21.83 13.04 -4.44
CA LEU A 14 21.24 11.92 -3.72
C LEU A 14 21.20 10.67 -4.63
N ARG A 15 21.66 9.53 -4.12
CA ARG A 15 21.59 8.27 -4.85
C ARG A 15 20.15 7.98 -5.26
N MET A 16 19.92 7.89 -6.56
CA MET A 16 18.59 7.68 -7.13
C MET A 16 18.26 6.19 -7.11
N VAL A 17 17.06 5.85 -6.67
CA VAL A 17 16.58 4.47 -6.56
C VAL A 17 15.49 4.23 -7.59
N SER A 18 15.65 3.20 -8.42
CA SER A 18 14.68 2.79 -9.43
C SER A 18 14.00 1.48 -9.05
N VAL A 19 12.72 1.38 -9.41
CA VAL A 19 11.95 0.12 -9.35
C VAL A 19 12.17 -0.61 -10.68
N ILE A 20 13.08 -1.57 -10.70
CA ILE A 20 13.47 -2.27 -11.93
C ILE A 20 12.72 -3.59 -12.16
N GLY A 21 12.01 -4.07 -11.15
CA GLY A 21 11.12 -5.23 -11.22
C GLY A 21 9.96 -5.05 -10.27
N ALA A 22 8.76 -5.49 -10.67
CA ALA A 22 7.54 -5.37 -9.89
C ALA A 22 6.58 -6.51 -10.23
N SER A 23 6.00 -7.14 -9.23
CA SER A 23 5.03 -8.21 -9.42
C SER A 23 4.11 -8.36 -8.22
N LEU A 24 2.93 -8.92 -8.50
CA LEU A 24 1.96 -9.37 -7.49
C LEU A 24 1.47 -10.77 -7.87
N THR A 25 1.16 -11.59 -6.87
CA THR A 25 0.31 -12.77 -7.08
C THR A 25 -1.15 -12.35 -7.29
N GLU A 26 -2.00 -13.24 -7.72
CA GLU A 26 -3.44 -13.03 -7.54
C GLU A 26 -3.74 -12.93 -6.05
N PHE A 27 -4.49 -11.90 -5.65
CA PHE A 27 -5.00 -11.80 -4.29
C PHE A 27 -6.31 -12.57 -4.19
N GLY A 28 -6.51 -13.23 -3.07
CA GLY A 28 -7.73 -14.03 -2.92
C GLY A 28 -7.73 -14.86 -1.64
N ARG A 29 -8.73 -15.69 -1.49
CA ARG A 29 -8.74 -16.72 -0.46
C ARG A 29 -8.18 -18.00 -1.04
N ARG A 30 -6.92 -18.29 -0.73
CA ARG A 30 -6.23 -19.48 -1.25
C ARG A 30 -6.71 -20.76 -0.57
N LYS A 31 -6.96 -21.79 -1.38
CA LYS A 31 -7.40 -23.12 -0.93
C LYS A 31 -6.71 -24.25 -1.69
N ASP A 32 -5.65 -23.91 -2.41
CA ASP A 32 -4.89 -24.81 -3.28
C ASP A 32 -3.76 -25.54 -2.56
N GLY A 33 -3.63 -25.33 -1.24
CA GLY A 33 -2.57 -25.89 -0.42
C GLY A 33 -1.27 -25.08 -0.46
N SER A 34 -1.19 -24.01 -1.26
CA SER A 34 -0.05 -23.08 -1.25
C SER A 34 -0.03 -22.23 0.02
N SER A 35 1.14 -21.77 0.40
CA SER A 35 1.41 -20.98 1.60
C SER A 35 1.95 -19.60 1.25
N PHE A 36 2.08 -18.73 2.25
CA PHE A 36 2.72 -17.41 2.06
C PHE A 36 4.16 -17.53 1.51
N ARG A 37 4.85 -18.65 1.76
CA ARG A 37 6.20 -18.91 1.26
C ARG A 37 6.19 -19.09 -0.26
N ASP A 38 5.24 -19.87 -0.76
CA ASP A 38 5.05 -20.11 -2.19
C ASP A 38 4.67 -18.80 -2.90
N TRP A 39 3.75 -18.04 -2.33
CA TRP A 39 3.32 -16.76 -2.92
C TRP A 39 4.44 -15.71 -2.91
N ALA A 40 5.24 -15.65 -1.83
CA ALA A 40 6.39 -14.77 -1.75
C ALA A 40 7.44 -15.14 -2.81
N ALA A 41 7.67 -16.45 -3.03
CA ALA A 41 8.56 -16.94 -4.08
C ALA A 41 8.04 -16.58 -5.47
N ASP A 42 6.76 -16.81 -5.78
CA ASP A 42 6.15 -16.50 -7.07
C ASP A 42 6.25 -15.00 -7.41
N ALA A 43 5.94 -14.14 -6.44
CA ALA A 43 6.05 -12.69 -6.62
C ALA A 43 7.50 -12.25 -6.82
N PHE A 44 8.42 -12.79 -6.01
CA PHE A 44 9.85 -12.47 -6.11
C PHE A 44 10.44 -12.91 -7.45
N GLU A 45 10.20 -14.16 -7.88
CA GLU A 45 10.72 -14.70 -9.14
C GLU A 45 10.26 -13.87 -10.35
N SER A 46 8.98 -13.49 -10.35
CA SER A 46 8.43 -12.66 -11.41
C SER A 46 9.06 -11.27 -11.44
N ALA A 47 9.23 -10.64 -10.26
CA ALA A 47 9.88 -9.34 -10.15
C ALA A 47 11.38 -9.40 -10.49
N LEU A 48 12.08 -10.47 -10.07
CA LEU A 48 13.50 -10.70 -10.39
C LEU A 48 13.69 -10.90 -11.91
N SER A 49 12.87 -11.74 -12.52
CA SER A 49 12.87 -11.94 -13.98
C SER A 49 12.67 -10.62 -14.75
N MET A 50 11.70 -9.79 -14.31
CA MET A 50 11.47 -8.47 -14.90
C MET A 50 12.68 -7.54 -14.76
N SER A 51 13.44 -7.66 -13.66
CA SER A 51 14.61 -6.82 -13.39
C SER A 51 15.83 -7.18 -14.24
N GLY A 52 15.89 -8.41 -14.77
CA GLY A 52 17.05 -8.95 -15.47
C GLY A 52 18.27 -9.21 -14.58
N LEU A 53 18.06 -9.27 -13.26
CA LEU A 53 19.10 -9.59 -12.27
C LEU A 53 19.08 -11.06 -11.87
N GLU A 54 20.20 -11.52 -11.29
CA GLU A 54 20.31 -12.82 -10.64
C GLU A 54 20.14 -12.66 -9.13
N ARG A 55 19.83 -13.77 -8.42
CA ARG A 55 19.69 -13.76 -6.94
C ARG A 55 20.95 -13.25 -6.24
N SER A 56 22.13 -13.61 -6.75
CA SER A 56 23.43 -13.17 -6.22
C SER A 56 23.65 -11.65 -6.34
N ASP A 57 22.85 -10.97 -7.12
CA ASP A 57 22.90 -9.52 -7.25
C ASP A 57 22.17 -8.77 -6.12
N ILE A 58 21.36 -9.47 -5.33
CA ILE A 58 20.55 -8.86 -4.27
C ILE A 58 21.34 -8.79 -2.97
N ASP A 59 21.58 -7.57 -2.49
CA ASP A 59 22.33 -7.30 -1.27
C ASP A 59 21.45 -7.32 0.00
N LEU A 60 20.16 -7.00 -0.17
CA LEU A 60 19.21 -6.81 0.93
C LEU A 60 17.83 -7.38 0.57
N LEU A 61 17.23 -8.11 1.50
CA LEU A 61 15.82 -8.48 1.50
C LEU A 61 15.09 -7.74 2.63
N ALA A 62 14.15 -6.87 2.29
CA ALA A 62 13.20 -6.29 3.24
C ALA A 62 11.84 -6.99 3.09
N CYS A 63 11.41 -7.69 4.13
CA CYS A 63 10.10 -8.34 4.16
C CYS A 63 9.07 -7.49 4.91
N SER A 64 7.80 -7.62 4.52
CA SER A 64 6.66 -7.13 5.29
C SER A 64 5.59 -8.21 5.45
N SER A 65 5.12 -8.37 6.67
CA SER A 65 3.93 -9.13 7.05
C SER A 65 3.28 -8.38 8.21
N GLU A 66 1.97 -8.45 8.34
CA GLU A 66 1.29 -7.66 9.38
C GLU A 66 1.60 -8.18 10.78
N SER A 67 1.67 -9.52 10.94
CA SER A 67 1.88 -10.11 12.26
C SER A 67 2.50 -11.51 12.19
N ASP A 68 3.26 -11.85 13.25
CA ASP A 68 3.78 -13.20 13.49
C ASP A 68 2.67 -14.24 13.66
N PHE A 69 1.51 -13.81 14.14
CA PHE A 69 0.34 -14.68 14.31
C PHE A 69 -0.24 -15.19 12.98
N PHE A 70 -0.06 -14.44 11.88
CA PHE A 70 -0.50 -14.91 10.57
C PHE A 70 0.48 -15.91 9.95
N THR A 71 1.78 -15.72 10.15
CA THR A 71 2.82 -16.54 9.54
C THR A 71 3.28 -17.70 10.43
N PHE A 72 2.94 -17.68 11.73
CA PHE A 72 3.50 -18.58 12.75
C PHE A 72 5.04 -18.59 12.79
N GLN A 73 5.65 -17.46 12.43
CA GLN A 73 7.09 -17.29 12.38
C GLN A 73 7.50 -16.02 13.15
N LEU A 74 8.42 -16.14 14.09
CA LEU A 74 9.02 -14.98 14.78
C LEU A 74 10.08 -14.28 13.91
N ASN A 75 10.65 -14.99 12.94
CA ASN A 75 11.63 -14.46 12.01
C ASN A 75 11.30 -14.84 10.55
N PRO A 76 10.18 -14.35 10.03
CA PRO A 76 9.75 -14.71 8.68
C PRO A 76 10.73 -14.23 7.59
N ALA A 77 11.45 -13.11 7.79
CA ALA A 77 12.43 -12.63 6.82
C ALA A 77 13.56 -13.63 6.56
N SER A 78 14.06 -14.30 7.61
CA SER A 78 15.09 -15.33 7.48
C SER A 78 14.58 -16.57 6.74
N VAL A 79 13.33 -16.97 7.02
CA VAL A 79 12.69 -18.10 6.32
C VAL A 79 12.55 -17.79 4.84
N ILE A 80 11.99 -16.63 4.49
CA ILE A 80 11.83 -16.21 3.11
C ILE A 80 13.17 -16.03 2.41
N ALA A 81 14.20 -15.46 3.06
CA ALA A 81 15.54 -15.37 2.47
C ALA A 81 16.09 -16.74 2.08
N GLY A 82 15.88 -17.76 2.93
CA GLY A 82 16.26 -19.14 2.65
C GLY A 82 15.49 -19.72 1.45
N ASP A 83 14.17 -19.56 1.43
CA ASP A 83 13.31 -20.06 0.35
C ASP A 83 13.64 -19.41 -1.01
N LEU A 84 13.97 -18.12 -1.00
CA LEU A 84 14.34 -17.37 -2.19
C LEU A 84 15.79 -17.59 -2.64
N GLY A 85 16.58 -18.36 -1.89
CA GLY A 85 18.00 -18.60 -2.17
C GLY A 85 18.87 -17.35 -2.07
N LEU A 86 18.48 -16.37 -1.24
CA LEU A 86 19.22 -15.11 -1.01
C LEU A 86 20.28 -15.29 0.07
N THR A 87 21.09 -16.35 -0.04
CA THR A 87 22.15 -16.65 0.91
C THR A 87 23.24 -15.59 0.83
N GLY A 88 23.51 -14.92 1.96
CA GLY A 88 24.50 -13.85 2.05
C GLY A 88 23.92 -12.44 1.93
N ALA A 89 22.68 -12.26 1.44
CA ALA A 89 21.99 -10.99 1.54
C ALA A 89 21.57 -10.71 3.00
N ALA A 90 21.64 -9.45 3.42
CA ALA A 90 21.03 -9.04 4.68
C ALA A 90 19.51 -9.20 4.59
N SER A 91 18.85 -9.67 5.65
CA SER A 91 17.39 -9.80 5.67
C SER A 91 16.78 -9.16 6.91
N MET A 92 15.66 -8.49 6.74
CA MET A 92 14.91 -7.86 7.83
C MET A 92 13.41 -7.92 7.59
N ARG A 93 12.61 -7.97 8.67
CA ARG A 93 11.19 -7.70 8.63
C ARG A 93 10.93 -6.28 9.12
N VAL A 94 10.07 -5.56 8.41
CA VAL A 94 9.63 -4.21 8.77
C VAL A 94 8.15 -4.27 9.12
N GLU A 95 7.78 -3.65 10.24
CA GLU A 95 6.43 -3.65 10.78
C GLU A 95 5.92 -2.22 10.99
N GLY A 96 4.64 -2.01 10.78
CA GLY A 96 3.89 -0.76 10.97
C GLY A 96 2.39 -1.01 10.76
N GLY A 97 1.89 -2.22 11.10
CA GLY A 97 0.53 -2.66 10.80
C GLY A 97 0.27 -2.62 9.29
N GLY A 98 -0.86 -2.07 8.86
CA GLY A 98 -1.16 -1.92 7.42
C GLY A 98 -0.17 -1.05 6.64
N ALA A 99 0.70 -0.28 7.30
CA ALA A 99 1.78 0.48 6.66
C ALA A 99 3.06 -0.31 6.43
N SER A 100 3.17 -1.56 6.92
CA SER A 100 4.39 -2.37 6.90
C SER A 100 5.05 -2.44 5.53
N GLY A 101 4.26 -2.65 4.47
CA GLY A 101 4.78 -2.77 3.09
C GLY A 101 5.49 -1.50 2.61
N GLN A 102 4.89 -0.33 2.80
CA GLN A 102 5.53 0.94 2.40
C GLN A 102 6.75 1.25 3.28
N LEU A 103 6.71 0.94 4.57
CA LEU A 103 7.86 1.12 5.46
C LEU A 103 9.01 0.18 5.07
N ALA A 104 8.74 -1.03 4.59
CA ALA A 104 9.75 -1.92 4.03
C ALA A 104 10.37 -1.33 2.75
N VAL A 105 9.55 -0.74 1.86
CA VAL A 105 10.06 0.01 0.69
C VAL A 105 10.96 1.16 1.14
N HIS A 106 10.53 1.97 2.11
CA HIS A 106 11.34 3.08 2.64
C HIS A 106 12.65 2.61 3.26
N SER A 107 12.64 1.49 4.00
CA SER A 107 13.85 0.91 4.59
C SER A 107 14.85 0.49 3.53
N ALA A 108 14.38 -0.17 2.47
CA ALA A 108 15.22 -0.58 1.33
C ALA A 108 15.75 0.63 0.54
N VAL A 109 14.92 1.65 0.30
CA VAL A 109 15.35 2.92 -0.33
C VAL A 109 16.44 3.60 0.49
N ASN A 110 16.27 3.67 1.81
CA ASN A 110 17.25 4.28 2.69
C ASN A 110 18.56 3.48 2.75
N ALA A 111 18.51 2.14 2.73
CA ALA A 111 19.69 1.29 2.65
C ALA A 111 20.47 1.53 1.35
N ILE A 112 19.78 1.69 0.22
CA ILE A 112 20.44 2.02 -1.06
C ILE A 112 21.00 3.44 -1.03
N ARG A 113 20.23 4.43 -0.57
CA ARG A 113 20.68 5.83 -0.49
C ARG A 113 21.88 6.00 0.43
N SER A 114 21.96 5.25 1.54
CA SER A 114 23.12 5.26 2.45
C SER A 114 24.31 4.46 1.95
N GLY A 115 24.17 3.69 0.86
CA GLY A 115 25.22 2.84 0.31
C GLY A 115 25.44 1.52 1.06
N GLN A 116 24.52 1.15 1.96
CA GLN A 116 24.53 -0.17 2.63
C GLN A 116 24.17 -1.30 1.67
N ALA A 117 23.36 -1.00 0.65
CA ALA A 117 23.01 -1.92 -0.42
C ALA A 117 23.06 -1.18 -1.77
N LYS A 118 23.29 -1.89 -2.86
CA LYS A 118 23.12 -1.39 -4.23
C LYS A 118 21.80 -1.85 -4.82
N ARG A 119 21.35 -3.05 -4.43
CA ARG A 119 20.14 -3.68 -4.93
C ARG A 119 19.40 -4.34 -3.77
N ALA A 120 18.11 -4.14 -3.73
CA ALA A 120 17.28 -4.69 -2.68
C ALA A 120 16.02 -5.33 -3.28
N ALA A 121 15.63 -6.47 -2.74
CA ALA A 121 14.30 -7.02 -2.91
C ALA A 121 13.41 -6.58 -1.75
N VAL A 122 12.19 -6.13 -2.05
CA VAL A 122 11.16 -5.90 -1.04
C VAL A 122 10.03 -6.85 -1.32
N VAL A 123 9.70 -7.72 -0.35
CA VAL A 123 8.69 -8.78 -0.49
C VAL A 123 7.69 -8.66 0.64
N GLY A 124 6.45 -8.34 0.29
CA GLY A 124 5.31 -8.31 1.21
C GLY A 124 4.42 -9.52 1.01
N PHE A 125 3.95 -10.12 2.10
CA PHE A 125 3.07 -11.28 2.06
C PHE A 125 2.16 -11.31 3.29
N ASP A 126 0.97 -11.88 3.13
CA ASP A 126 0.09 -12.15 4.28
C ASP A 126 -0.93 -13.25 3.97
N PRO A 127 -1.04 -14.29 4.82
CA PRO A 127 -2.06 -15.32 4.73
C PRO A 127 -3.30 -14.99 5.58
N SER A 128 -3.83 -13.74 5.48
CA SER A 128 -4.88 -13.25 6.38
C SER A 128 -6.23 -13.93 6.18
N ALA A 129 -6.49 -14.52 5.00
CA ALA A 129 -7.79 -15.10 4.69
C ALA A 129 -7.87 -16.62 4.92
N SER A 130 -6.76 -17.35 4.80
CA SER A 130 -6.78 -18.84 4.81
C SER A 130 -6.12 -19.46 6.04
N GLN A 131 -5.11 -18.81 6.64
CA GLN A 131 -4.29 -19.38 7.71
C GLN A 131 -5.06 -19.54 9.03
N LEU A 132 -5.91 -18.56 9.35
CA LEU A 132 -6.67 -18.51 10.59
C LEU A 132 -8.19 -18.53 10.32
N SER A 133 -8.97 -18.90 11.32
CA SER A 133 -10.43 -18.74 11.25
C SER A 133 -10.81 -17.26 11.24
N ALA A 134 -11.94 -16.92 10.64
CA ALA A 134 -12.43 -15.54 10.63
C ALA A 134 -12.63 -14.96 12.04
N ALA A 135 -12.97 -15.79 13.02
CA ALA A 135 -13.09 -15.39 14.42
C ALA A 135 -11.71 -15.01 15.00
N ALA A 136 -10.69 -15.85 14.81
CA ALA A 136 -9.32 -15.57 15.27
C ALA A 136 -8.75 -14.31 14.60
N VAL A 137 -8.97 -14.12 13.30
CA VAL A 137 -8.54 -12.91 12.59
C VAL A 137 -9.22 -11.66 13.17
N LYS A 138 -10.51 -11.74 13.47
CA LYS A 138 -11.24 -10.62 14.12
C LYS A 138 -10.64 -10.27 15.49
N GLU A 139 -10.28 -11.26 16.30
CA GLU A 139 -9.64 -11.05 17.60
C GLU A 139 -8.25 -10.43 17.44
N LEU A 140 -7.44 -10.89 16.48
CA LEU A 140 -6.13 -10.32 16.21
C LEU A 140 -6.22 -8.86 15.77
N TYR A 141 -7.18 -8.52 14.91
CA TYR A 141 -7.38 -7.12 14.50
C TYR A 141 -7.87 -6.20 15.63
N CYS A 142 -8.35 -6.74 16.76
CA CYS A 142 -8.55 -5.96 17.98
C CYS A 142 -7.24 -5.53 18.67
N LEU A 143 -6.10 -6.08 18.21
CA LEU A 143 -4.77 -5.70 18.68
C LEU A 143 -4.05 -4.70 17.75
N SER A 144 -4.67 -4.30 16.64
CA SER A 144 -4.08 -3.36 15.68
C SER A 144 -4.15 -1.88 16.10
N PHE A 145 -4.61 -1.61 17.30
CA PHE A 145 -4.66 -0.31 17.98
C PHE A 145 -4.25 -0.51 19.46
N ASP A 146 -4.36 0.51 20.29
CA ASP A 146 -3.97 0.38 21.70
C ASP A 146 -4.85 -0.66 22.43
N ALA A 147 -4.33 -1.89 22.52
CA ALA A 147 -5.03 -3.02 23.13
C ALA A 147 -5.34 -2.81 24.62
N TRP A 148 -4.53 -1.99 25.31
CA TRP A 148 -4.68 -1.73 26.74
C TRP A 148 -5.71 -0.63 27.07
N THR A 149 -6.13 0.13 26.06
CA THR A 149 -7.16 1.16 26.22
C THR A 149 -8.38 0.86 25.35
N ASP A 150 -8.29 1.11 24.04
CA ASP A 150 -9.40 0.88 23.12
C ASP A 150 -9.76 -0.61 23.04
N GLY A 151 -8.77 -1.51 23.02
CA GLY A 151 -8.98 -2.97 22.98
C GLY A 151 -9.73 -3.51 24.19
N MET A 152 -9.50 -2.95 25.40
CA MET A 152 -10.20 -3.35 26.63
C MET A 152 -11.72 -3.08 26.57
N THR A 153 -12.19 -2.24 25.67
CA THR A 153 -13.63 -1.97 25.47
C THR A 153 -14.33 -3.06 24.66
N GLY A 154 -13.59 -4.04 24.10
CA GLY A 154 -14.12 -5.04 23.19
C GLY A 154 -14.46 -4.49 21.80
N THR A 155 -13.97 -3.29 21.46
CA THR A 155 -14.17 -2.69 20.16
C THR A 155 -13.36 -3.41 19.08
N SER A 156 -13.77 -3.27 17.82
CA SER A 156 -13.02 -3.78 16.67
C SER A 156 -12.44 -2.65 15.86
N SER A 157 -11.42 -2.95 15.01
CA SER A 157 -10.88 -1.97 14.07
C SER A 157 -11.98 -1.35 13.18
N THR A 158 -12.95 -2.15 12.72
CA THR A 158 -14.09 -1.65 11.92
C THR A 158 -14.90 -0.59 12.69
N VAL A 159 -15.14 -0.79 13.98
CA VAL A 159 -15.88 0.18 14.81
C VAL A 159 -15.09 1.49 14.96
N LEU A 160 -13.77 1.42 15.20
CA LEU A 160 -12.95 2.62 15.31
C LEU A 160 -12.84 3.38 13.98
N TYR A 161 -12.72 2.68 12.85
CA TYR A 161 -12.79 3.33 11.53
C TYR A 161 -14.16 3.97 11.26
N ALA A 162 -15.24 3.29 11.62
CA ALA A 162 -16.59 3.82 11.48
C ALA A 162 -16.78 5.09 12.32
N LEU A 163 -16.32 5.08 13.57
CA LEU A 163 -16.36 6.23 14.45
C LEU A 163 -15.53 7.40 13.90
N SER A 164 -14.30 7.15 13.47
CA SER A 164 -13.46 8.16 12.83
C SER A 164 -14.14 8.75 11.59
N PHE A 165 -14.69 7.90 10.73
CA PHE A 165 -15.36 8.35 9.52
C PHE A 165 -16.66 9.10 9.81
N GLN A 166 -17.40 8.76 10.85
CA GLN A 166 -18.62 9.49 11.24
C GLN A 166 -18.31 10.96 11.56
N PHE A 167 -17.24 11.22 12.33
CA PHE A 167 -16.77 12.59 12.57
C PHE A 167 -16.43 13.33 11.26
N PHE A 168 -15.74 12.65 10.36
CA PHE A 168 -15.39 13.21 9.05
C PHE A 168 -16.63 13.49 8.21
N MET A 169 -17.54 12.52 8.13
CA MET A 169 -18.78 12.59 7.35
C MET A 169 -19.66 13.76 7.80
N GLU A 170 -19.87 13.92 9.12
CA GLU A 170 -20.64 15.01 9.70
C GLU A 170 -19.98 16.37 9.42
N THR A 171 -18.66 16.47 9.59
CA THR A 171 -17.93 17.72 9.40
C THR A 171 -17.90 18.17 7.92
N ARG A 172 -17.95 17.24 6.96
CA ARG A 172 -17.88 17.51 5.52
C ARG A 172 -19.25 17.45 4.84
N GLY A 173 -20.33 17.10 5.54
CA GLY A 173 -21.67 16.96 4.95
C GLY A 173 -21.81 15.75 4.01
N LEU A 174 -20.97 14.72 4.20
CA LEU A 174 -21.04 13.48 3.44
C LEU A 174 -22.21 12.61 3.90
N ASP A 175 -22.64 11.70 3.02
CA ASP A 175 -23.69 10.72 3.32
C ASP A 175 -23.35 9.33 2.72
N GLU A 176 -24.27 8.37 2.87
CA GLU A 176 -24.07 6.99 2.39
C GLU A 176 -23.90 6.88 0.87
N ARG A 177 -24.39 7.84 0.08
CA ARG A 177 -24.21 7.85 -1.38
C ARG A 177 -22.75 7.96 -1.77
N HIS A 178 -21.97 8.74 -1.03
CA HIS A 178 -20.54 8.93 -1.28
C HIS A 178 -19.74 7.66 -0.96
N LEU A 179 -20.12 6.91 0.08
CA LEU A 179 -19.55 5.59 0.38
C LEU A 179 -19.86 4.58 -0.73
N ALA A 180 -21.11 4.56 -1.21
CA ALA A 180 -21.52 3.69 -2.30
C ALA A 180 -20.76 4.00 -3.59
N GLN A 181 -20.55 5.28 -3.91
CA GLN A 181 -19.79 5.70 -5.09
C GLN A 181 -18.34 5.19 -5.06
N VAL A 182 -17.63 5.29 -3.92
CA VAL A 182 -16.29 4.73 -3.75
C VAL A 182 -16.31 3.22 -3.95
N THR A 183 -17.25 2.53 -3.29
CA THR A 183 -17.38 1.08 -3.37
C THR A 183 -17.61 0.59 -4.79
N ILE A 184 -18.54 1.20 -5.52
CA ILE A 184 -18.84 0.87 -6.92
C ILE A 184 -17.59 1.05 -7.76
N ARG A 185 -16.96 2.21 -7.67
CA ARG A 185 -15.78 2.55 -8.47
C ARG A 185 -14.64 1.54 -8.28
N ASN A 186 -14.26 1.27 -7.04
CA ASN A 186 -13.13 0.37 -6.78
C ASN A 186 -13.43 -1.07 -7.21
N ARG A 187 -14.67 -1.53 -7.01
CA ARG A 187 -15.10 -2.87 -7.47
C ARG A 187 -15.16 -2.97 -9.00
N ASP A 188 -15.61 -1.91 -9.67
CA ASP A 188 -15.62 -1.83 -11.13
C ASP A 188 -14.19 -1.78 -11.70
N ASN A 189 -13.29 -1.00 -11.09
CA ASN A 189 -11.88 -0.98 -11.49
C ASN A 189 -11.24 -2.37 -11.37
N ALA A 190 -11.57 -3.12 -10.31
CA ALA A 190 -11.07 -4.47 -10.09
C ALA A 190 -11.52 -5.49 -11.15
N LEU A 191 -12.64 -5.27 -11.85
CA LEU A 191 -13.07 -6.15 -12.94
C LEU A 191 -12.06 -6.28 -14.06
N SER A 192 -11.32 -5.21 -14.32
CA SER A 192 -10.31 -5.15 -15.37
C SER A 192 -8.94 -5.64 -14.90
N ASN A 193 -8.77 -5.99 -13.63
CA ASN A 193 -7.49 -6.41 -13.06
C ASN A 193 -7.47 -7.93 -12.84
N ALA A 194 -6.68 -8.64 -13.64
CA ALA A 194 -6.54 -10.11 -13.56
C ALA A 194 -6.00 -10.63 -12.21
N LYS A 195 -5.39 -9.75 -11.39
CA LYS A 195 -4.86 -10.09 -10.07
C LYS A 195 -5.83 -9.78 -8.92
N ALA A 196 -7.04 -9.30 -9.23
CA ALA A 196 -7.99 -8.86 -8.22
C ALA A 196 -8.82 -9.98 -7.62
N HIS A 197 -9.08 -9.87 -6.30
CA HIS A 197 -9.89 -10.81 -5.52
C HIS A 197 -11.39 -10.67 -5.80
N LEU A 198 -11.90 -9.44 -5.84
CA LEU A 198 -13.34 -9.15 -5.84
C LEU A 198 -13.73 -8.11 -6.90
N GLY A 199 -13.35 -8.35 -8.16
CA GLY A 199 -13.92 -7.63 -9.30
C GLY A 199 -15.39 -8.01 -9.50
N ARG A 200 -16.33 -7.13 -9.13
CA ARG A 200 -17.76 -7.36 -9.32
C ARG A 200 -18.50 -6.02 -9.34
N ARG A 201 -19.39 -5.88 -10.30
CA ARG A 201 -20.32 -4.74 -10.34
C ARG A 201 -21.36 -4.84 -9.22
N HIS A 202 -21.61 -3.71 -8.59
CA HIS A 202 -22.66 -3.55 -7.60
C HIS A 202 -23.52 -2.34 -7.93
N SER A 203 -24.83 -2.47 -7.76
CA SER A 203 -25.72 -1.32 -7.73
C SER A 203 -25.69 -0.65 -6.34
N ALA A 204 -26.09 0.62 -6.28
CA ALA A 204 -26.23 1.32 -5.01
C ALA A 204 -27.25 0.61 -4.10
N GLN A 205 -28.33 0.06 -4.67
CA GLN A 205 -29.34 -0.69 -3.92
C GLN A 205 -28.76 -1.95 -3.25
N GLU A 206 -27.90 -2.71 -3.96
CA GLU A 206 -27.22 -3.88 -3.35
C GLU A 206 -26.32 -3.45 -2.19
N ILE A 207 -25.63 -2.31 -2.31
CA ILE A 207 -24.78 -1.78 -1.25
C ILE A 207 -25.64 -1.39 -0.05
N TYR A 208 -26.72 -0.64 -0.26
CA TYR A 208 -27.64 -0.22 0.82
C TYR A 208 -28.39 -1.38 1.47
N ALA A 209 -28.62 -2.47 0.75
CA ALA A 209 -29.23 -3.70 1.30
C ALA A 209 -28.21 -4.58 2.04
N SER A 210 -26.90 -4.34 1.91
CA SER A 210 -25.91 -5.17 2.58
C SER A 210 -25.89 -4.91 4.10
N PRO A 211 -25.60 -5.95 4.93
CA PRO A 211 -25.66 -5.81 6.38
C PRO A 211 -24.78 -4.69 6.93
N ILE A 212 -25.29 -3.94 7.89
CA ILE A 212 -24.50 -2.96 8.66
C ILE A 212 -23.54 -3.74 9.55
N ILE A 213 -22.25 -3.39 9.48
CA ILE A 213 -21.19 -3.96 10.35
C ILE A 213 -20.92 -3.01 11.53
N ALA A 214 -20.72 -1.74 11.24
CA ALA A 214 -20.59 -0.65 12.21
C ALA A 214 -20.97 0.65 11.50
N SER A 215 -22.11 1.27 11.91
CA SER A 215 -22.59 2.48 11.23
C SER A 215 -21.50 3.57 11.14
N PRO A 216 -21.29 4.20 9.96
CA PRO A 216 -22.08 4.08 8.72
C PRO A 216 -21.67 2.94 7.80
N TYR A 217 -20.71 2.09 8.18
CA TYR A 217 -20.20 1.04 7.31
C TYR A 217 -21.11 -0.18 7.22
N ARG A 218 -21.40 -0.56 6.00
CA ARG A 218 -22.01 -1.83 5.61
C ARG A 218 -20.94 -2.81 5.14
N ARG A 219 -21.28 -4.09 5.03
CA ARG A 219 -20.34 -5.14 4.59
C ARG A 219 -19.65 -4.81 3.27
N LEU A 220 -20.36 -4.23 2.29
CA LEU A 220 -19.77 -3.91 0.99
C LEU A 220 -18.87 -2.67 1.02
N HIS A 221 -18.89 -1.86 2.08
CA HIS A 221 -17.96 -0.77 2.31
C HIS A 221 -16.61 -1.21 2.90
N CYS A 222 -16.46 -2.50 3.19
CA CYS A 222 -15.24 -3.06 3.78
C CYS A 222 -14.44 -3.84 2.73
N SER A 223 -13.12 -3.79 2.83
CA SER A 223 -12.24 -4.68 2.06
C SER A 223 -12.37 -6.13 2.51
N PRO A 224 -12.15 -7.12 1.63
CA PRO A 224 -12.09 -8.52 2.02
C PRO A 224 -10.79 -8.83 2.76
N LEU A 225 -10.79 -9.84 3.60
CA LEU A 225 -9.55 -10.51 3.97
C LEU A 225 -9.03 -11.26 2.75
N SER A 226 -7.75 -11.13 2.45
CA SER A 226 -7.12 -11.79 1.31
C SER A 226 -5.77 -12.38 1.69
N ASP A 227 -5.39 -13.39 0.94
CA ASP A 227 -4.05 -13.96 0.91
C ASP A 227 -3.33 -13.43 -0.31
N GLY A 228 -2.01 -13.37 -0.26
CA GLY A 228 -1.19 -13.03 -1.41
C GLY A 228 0.14 -12.42 -1.04
N ALA A 229 0.92 -12.16 -2.08
CA ALA A 229 2.23 -11.54 -1.98
C ALA A 229 2.46 -10.54 -3.11
N ALA A 230 3.36 -9.59 -2.86
CA ALA A 230 3.88 -8.65 -3.82
C ALA A 230 5.38 -8.49 -3.65
N ALA A 231 6.09 -8.23 -4.74
CA ALA A 231 7.53 -8.00 -4.71
C ALA A 231 7.93 -6.87 -5.64
N ILE A 232 8.92 -6.10 -5.22
CA ILE A 232 9.62 -5.14 -6.08
C ILE A 232 11.13 -5.35 -5.93
N ILE A 233 11.84 -5.11 -7.03
CA ILE A 233 13.31 -5.07 -7.05
C ILE A 233 13.73 -3.61 -7.21
N LEU A 234 14.49 -3.14 -6.26
CA LEU A 234 15.06 -1.80 -6.21
C LEU A 234 16.52 -1.82 -6.57
N SER A 235 16.98 -0.85 -7.34
CA SER A 235 18.37 -0.71 -7.71
C SER A 235 18.83 0.74 -7.64
N GLU A 236 20.06 0.96 -7.18
CA GLU A 236 20.74 2.23 -7.40
C GLU A 236 20.83 2.48 -8.91
N ARG A 237 20.61 3.72 -9.34
CA ARG A 237 20.68 4.11 -10.75
C ARG A 237 22.05 3.76 -11.34
N ASN A 238 22.04 3.19 -12.55
CA ASN A 238 23.24 2.80 -13.31
C ASN A 238 24.11 1.71 -12.64
N SER A 239 23.60 1.00 -11.63
CA SER A 239 24.35 -0.09 -10.98
C SER A 239 24.19 -1.44 -11.65
N ALA A 240 23.21 -1.61 -12.56
CA ALA A 240 22.97 -2.85 -13.29
C ALA A 240 23.30 -2.68 -14.79
N PRO A 241 24.03 -3.64 -15.41
CA PRO A 241 24.48 -3.54 -16.80
C PRO A 241 23.36 -3.37 -17.82
N ASN A 242 22.20 -3.98 -17.56
CA ASN A 242 21.03 -3.97 -18.45
C ASN A 242 19.83 -3.25 -17.81
N GLN A 243 20.09 -2.31 -16.90
CA GLN A 243 19.01 -1.61 -16.21
C GLN A 243 18.06 -0.93 -17.19
N ARG A 244 16.77 -1.18 -17.03
CA ARG A 244 15.71 -0.54 -17.81
C ARG A 244 15.81 0.98 -17.69
N ARG A 245 16.18 1.66 -18.77
CA ARG A 245 16.48 3.11 -18.76
C ARG A 245 15.30 3.96 -18.31
N ASN A 246 14.07 3.49 -18.55
CA ASN A 246 12.83 4.19 -18.22
C ASN A 246 12.14 3.65 -16.96
N ALA A 247 12.81 2.78 -16.18
CA ALA A 247 12.25 2.26 -14.94
C ALA A 247 11.82 3.40 -14.01
N PRO A 248 10.64 3.29 -13.38
CA PRO A 248 10.15 4.31 -12.46
C PRO A 248 11.12 4.52 -11.30
N ARG A 249 11.29 5.77 -10.89
CA ARG A 249 12.16 6.16 -9.78
C ARG A 249 11.34 6.50 -8.56
N ILE A 250 11.81 6.11 -7.39
CA ILE A 250 11.27 6.60 -6.12
C ILE A 250 11.87 7.99 -5.87
N VAL A 251 11.05 9.01 -6.11
CA VAL A 251 11.46 10.42 -6.01
C VAL A 251 11.17 11.01 -4.64
N GLY A 252 10.13 10.53 -3.95
CA GLY A 252 9.77 10.99 -2.63
C GLY A 252 9.30 9.85 -1.73
N ILE A 253 9.71 9.89 -0.47
CA ILE A 253 9.20 9.02 0.59
C ILE A 253 8.91 9.88 1.82
N GLY A 254 7.84 9.55 2.53
CA GLY A 254 7.48 10.23 3.77
C GLY A 254 6.68 9.31 4.67
N ALA A 255 6.99 9.34 5.97
CA ALA A 255 6.27 8.58 6.98
C ALA A 255 6.03 9.46 8.21
N SER A 256 4.94 9.20 8.91
CA SER A 256 4.58 9.90 10.14
C SER A 256 3.64 9.06 10.99
N SER A 257 3.53 9.41 12.27
CA SER A 257 2.64 8.78 13.22
C SER A 257 1.74 9.80 13.91
N ASP A 258 0.57 9.34 14.36
CA ASP A 258 -0.35 10.08 15.22
C ASP A 258 -0.64 9.24 16.47
N LYS A 259 -1.39 9.80 17.42
CA LYS A 259 -1.81 9.10 18.63
C LYS A 259 -2.59 7.82 18.28
N PRO A 260 -2.23 6.65 18.84
CA PRO A 260 -2.90 5.39 18.51
C PRO A 260 -4.35 5.40 19.01
N ARG A 261 -4.60 5.95 20.20
CA ARG A 261 -5.91 6.05 20.81
C ARG A 261 -6.76 7.12 20.12
N LEU A 262 -7.86 6.72 19.49
CA LEU A 262 -8.73 7.63 18.73
C LEU A 262 -9.29 8.75 19.61
N GLY A 263 -9.76 8.43 20.83
CA GLY A 263 -10.30 9.41 21.78
C GLY A 263 -9.27 10.41 22.34
N ALA A 264 -7.98 10.22 22.09
CA ALA A 264 -6.93 11.17 22.47
C ALA A 264 -6.60 12.19 21.37
N ARG A 265 -7.22 12.05 20.18
CA ARG A 265 -7.02 12.95 19.05
C ARG A 265 -7.93 14.16 19.13
N ASN A 266 -7.41 15.34 18.83
CA ASN A 266 -8.20 16.57 18.79
C ASN A 266 -9.21 16.60 17.63
N ALA A 267 -8.91 15.91 16.55
CA ALA A 267 -9.77 15.77 15.37
C ALA A 267 -9.77 14.29 14.92
N PRO A 268 -10.61 13.45 15.53
CA PRO A 268 -10.60 12.01 15.29
C PRO A 268 -11.03 11.62 13.86
N GLY A 269 -11.70 12.51 13.13
CA GLY A 269 -12.03 12.31 11.71
C GLY A 269 -10.89 12.64 10.73
N GLU A 270 -9.81 13.27 11.18
CA GLU A 270 -8.70 13.65 10.31
C GLU A 270 -7.57 12.63 10.34
N PHE A 271 -6.95 12.38 9.18
CA PHE A 271 -5.79 11.51 9.03
C PHE A 271 -4.48 12.33 9.05
N ARG A 272 -4.17 12.93 10.22
CA ARG A 272 -3.04 13.86 10.40
C ARG A 272 -1.68 13.23 10.12
N SER A 273 -1.46 11.97 10.49
CA SER A 273 -0.23 11.27 10.14
C SER A 273 -0.03 11.21 8.63
N LYS A 274 -1.12 11.01 7.87
CA LYS A 274 -1.08 10.96 6.40
C LYS A 274 -0.76 12.32 5.79
N THR A 275 -1.38 13.39 6.28
CA THR A 275 -1.04 14.76 5.86
C THR A 275 0.45 15.08 6.10
N ALA A 276 0.98 14.68 7.26
CA ALA A 276 2.39 14.88 7.57
C ALA A 276 3.31 14.01 6.68
N ALA A 277 2.96 12.74 6.46
CA ALA A 277 3.71 11.86 5.56
C ALA A 277 3.74 12.39 4.12
N MET A 278 2.62 12.86 3.60
CA MET A 278 2.53 13.48 2.27
C MET A 278 3.40 14.72 2.16
N LYS A 279 3.36 15.59 3.16
CA LYS A 279 4.20 16.80 3.20
C LYS A 279 5.69 16.46 3.15
N ILE A 280 6.12 15.43 3.89
CA ILE A 280 7.51 14.96 3.89
C ILE A 280 7.88 14.39 2.51
N ALA A 281 7.01 13.54 1.92
CA ALA A 281 7.27 12.94 0.62
C ALA A 281 7.38 13.99 -0.49
N CYS A 282 6.45 14.95 -0.53
CA CYS A 282 6.47 16.06 -1.48
C CYS A 282 7.72 16.94 -1.31
N ALA A 283 8.06 17.29 -0.08
CA ALA A 283 9.27 18.10 0.18
C ALA A 283 10.55 17.39 -0.28
N SER A 284 10.65 16.06 -0.06
CA SER A 284 11.81 15.28 -0.51
C SER A 284 11.92 15.16 -2.04
N ALA A 285 10.79 15.28 -2.75
CA ALA A 285 10.71 15.19 -4.21
C ALA A 285 10.73 16.56 -4.91
N GLY A 286 10.57 17.67 -4.19
CA GLY A 286 10.35 18.99 -4.77
C GLY A 286 9.02 19.12 -5.51
N LEU A 287 7.99 18.41 -5.05
CA LEU A 287 6.66 18.31 -5.68
C LEU A 287 5.57 18.86 -4.76
N THR A 288 4.39 19.01 -5.33
CA THR A 288 3.13 19.32 -4.66
C THR A 288 2.10 18.21 -4.91
N PRO A 289 1.01 18.11 -4.16
CA PRO A 289 -0.06 17.16 -4.45
C PRO A 289 -0.63 17.29 -5.87
N ALA A 290 -0.63 18.48 -6.46
CA ALA A 290 -1.13 18.74 -7.80
C ALA A 290 -0.29 18.12 -8.92
N ASP A 291 0.96 17.75 -8.65
CA ASP A 291 1.84 17.11 -9.61
C ASP A 291 1.56 15.60 -9.77
N ILE A 292 0.78 15.02 -8.84
CA ILE A 292 0.43 13.59 -8.85
C ILE A 292 -0.70 13.35 -9.86
N GLY A 293 -0.45 12.47 -10.82
CA GLY A 293 -1.42 12.15 -11.87
C GLY A 293 -2.10 10.79 -11.73
N LEU A 294 -1.72 9.97 -10.72
CA LEU A 294 -2.34 8.68 -10.39
C LEU A 294 -2.04 8.35 -8.92
N ALA A 295 -3.02 7.77 -8.21
CA ALA A 295 -2.81 7.36 -6.82
C ALA A 295 -3.42 5.99 -6.50
N GLU A 296 -2.64 5.12 -5.87
CA GLU A 296 -3.06 3.89 -5.21
C GLU A 296 -3.14 4.18 -3.70
N ILE A 297 -4.36 4.34 -3.20
CA ILE A 297 -4.67 4.82 -1.84
C ILE A 297 -5.19 3.66 -1.00
N TYR A 298 -4.81 3.64 0.28
CA TYR A 298 -5.25 2.61 1.23
C TYR A 298 -6.73 2.77 1.59
N ASP A 299 -7.56 1.88 1.09
CA ASP A 299 -9.02 1.86 1.21
C ASP A 299 -9.53 0.59 1.92
N ALA A 300 -9.02 0.31 3.11
CA ALA A 300 -9.58 -0.78 3.93
C ALA A 300 -11.09 -0.63 4.14
N TYR A 301 -11.57 0.60 4.10
CA TYR A 301 -12.99 0.99 4.13
C TYR A 301 -13.24 2.14 3.15
N ALA A 302 -14.43 2.20 2.57
CA ALA A 302 -14.79 3.25 1.61
C ALA A 302 -14.59 4.68 2.17
N GLY A 303 -14.94 4.90 3.44
CA GLY A 303 -14.74 6.19 4.09
C GLY A 303 -13.26 6.52 4.34
N ALA A 304 -12.43 5.51 4.61
CA ALA A 304 -10.99 5.72 4.78
C ALA A 304 -10.34 6.25 3.50
N GLN A 305 -10.83 5.85 2.31
CA GLN A 305 -10.36 6.43 1.06
C GLN A 305 -10.71 7.93 0.95
N LEU A 306 -11.92 8.33 1.36
CA LEU A 306 -12.33 9.73 1.32
C LEU A 306 -11.50 10.59 2.28
N GLN A 307 -11.28 10.10 3.51
CA GLN A 307 -10.39 10.75 4.48
C GLN A 307 -8.95 10.84 3.95
N ALA A 308 -8.47 9.79 3.27
CA ALA A 308 -7.13 9.76 2.70
C ALA A 308 -6.97 10.75 1.53
N ILE A 309 -7.94 10.87 0.62
CA ILE A 309 -7.93 11.81 -0.49
C ILE A 309 -7.76 13.24 0.02
N GLU A 310 -8.53 13.64 1.05
CA GLU A 310 -8.42 14.96 1.67
C GLU A 310 -7.07 15.13 2.39
N ALA A 311 -6.67 14.15 3.20
CA ALA A 311 -5.43 14.21 3.97
C ALA A 311 -4.17 14.27 3.09
N LEU A 312 -4.20 13.67 1.90
CA LEU A 312 -3.14 13.75 0.90
C LEU A 312 -3.15 15.07 0.11
N GLY A 313 -4.13 15.95 0.35
CA GLY A 313 -4.23 17.23 -0.35
C GLY A 313 -4.67 17.12 -1.81
N PHE A 314 -5.42 16.09 -2.15
CA PHE A 314 -5.91 15.88 -3.51
C PHE A 314 -7.24 16.58 -3.78
N THR A 315 -7.84 17.19 -2.78
CA THR A 315 -9.09 17.92 -2.86
C THR A 315 -9.15 19.02 -1.81
N ASP A 316 -9.77 20.12 -2.16
CA ASP A 316 -10.19 21.19 -1.24
C ASP A 316 -11.70 21.09 -0.91
N ASP A 317 -12.46 20.39 -1.77
CA ASP A 317 -13.89 20.10 -1.61
C ASP A 317 -14.19 18.70 -2.13
N ILE A 318 -14.25 17.75 -1.20
CA ILE A 318 -14.43 16.34 -1.53
C ILE A 318 -15.78 16.05 -2.19
N ILE A 319 -16.85 16.76 -1.82
CA ILE A 319 -18.18 16.57 -2.41
C ILE A 319 -18.17 17.02 -3.87
N CYS A 320 -17.68 18.23 -4.12
CA CYS A 320 -17.60 18.78 -5.47
C CYS A 320 -16.77 17.89 -6.41
N ASP A 321 -15.63 17.37 -5.92
CA ASP A 321 -14.79 16.49 -6.71
C ASP A 321 -15.43 15.11 -6.95
N LEU A 322 -16.20 14.57 -6.00
CA LEU A 322 -16.97 13.34 -6.19
C LEU A 322 -18.09 13.52 -7.21
N GLU A 323 -18.83 14.63 -7.17
CA GLU A 323 -19.89 14.96 -8.14
C GLU A 323 -19.36 15.16 -9.57
N ARG A 324 -18.12 15.63 -9.70
CA ARG A 324 -17.42 15.79 -11.00
C ARG A 324 -16.68 14.53 -11.45
N ASP A 325 -16.82 13.42 -10.73
CA ASP A 325 -16.08 12.19 -11.01
C ASP A 325 -14.56 12.38 -11.15
N ALA A 326 -14.00 13.28 -10.35
CA ALA A 326 -12.58 13.64 -10.42
C ALA A 326 -11.62 12.45 -10.24
N PHE A 327 -12.03 11.41 -9.50
CA PHE A 327 -11.20 10.26 -9.11
C PHE A 327 -11.47 8.98 -9.92
N ARG A 328 -12.28 9.06 -10.99
CA ARG A 328 -12.54 7.92 -11.90
C ARG A 328 -11.38 7.66 -12.86
N PRO A 329 -11.33 6.48 -13.53
CA PRO A 329 -10.48 6.31 -14.70
C PRO A 329 -10.72 7.42 -15.71
N GLY A 330 -9.66 8.13 -16.13
CA GLY A 330 -9.74 9.29 -17.01
C GLY A 330 -10.25 10.58 -16.35
N GLY A 331 -10.48 10.61 -15.05
CA GLY A 331 -10.74 11.82 -14.26
C GLY A 331 -9.46 12.64 -14.02
N ARG A 332 -9.60 13.74 -13.26
CA ARG A 332 -8.48 14.63 -12.93
C ARG A 332 -7.34 13.89 -12.21
N LEU A 333 -7.67 13.01 -11.28
CA LEU A 333 -6.74 12.15 -10.54
C LEU A 333 -7.34 10.74 -10.44
N PRO A 334 -7.01 9.82 -11.34
CA PRO A 334 -7.42 8.43 -11.18
C PRO A 334 -6.94 7.84 -9.86
N VAL A 335 -7.86 7.27 -9.08
CA VAL A 335 -7.58 6.64 -7.79
C VAL A 335 -7.93 5.17 -7.84
N ASN A 336 -7.03 4.33 -7.33
CA ASN A 336 -7.22 2.89 -7.20
C ASN A 336 -7.63 2.22 -8.52
N LEU A 337 -6.89 2.48 -9.58
CA LEU A 337 -7.11 1.81 -10.88
C LEU A 337 -6.90 0.29 -10.79
N SER A 338 -6.12 -0.18 -9.80
CA SER A 338 -5.99 -1.60 -9.49
C SER A 338 -7.27 -2.24 -8.93
N GLY A 339 -8.20 -1.41 -8.43
CA GLY A 339 -9.37 -1.79 -7.65
C GLY A 339 -9.23 -1.50 -6.15
N GLY A 340 -8.04 -1.05 -5.71
CA GLY A 340 -7.74 -0.81 -4.30
C GLY A 340 -7.89 -2.06 -3.42
N LEU A 341 -7.83 -1.89 -2.12
CA LEU A 341 -8.02 -2.99 -1.17
C LEU A 341 -9.42 -3.58 -1.26
N MET A 342 -10.42 -2.74 -1.53
CA MET A 342 -11.82 -3.16 -1.63
C MET A 342 -12.10 -4.09 -2.81
N GLY A 343 -11.37 -3.92 -3.92
CA GLY A 343 -11.53 -4.70 -5.14
C GLY A 343 -10.36 -5.65 -5.40
N GLN A 344 -9.14 -5.15 -5.46
CA GLN A 344 -7.96 -5.98 -5.70
C GLN A 344 -7.73 -6.97 -4.56
N GLY A 345 -8.00 -6.58 -3.31
CA GLY A 345 -7.82 -7.43 -2.14
C GLY A 345 -6.89 -6.82 -1.10
N ALA A 346 -6.92 -7.38 0.11
CA ALA A 346 -6.28 -6.79 1.27
C ALA A 346 -5.41 -7.79 2.07
N PRO A 347 -4.35 -8.39 1.48
CA PRO A 347 -3.31 -9.08 2.26
C PRO A 347 -2.41 -8.01 2.90
N ALA A 348 -2.66 -7.70 4.18
CA ALA A 348 -2.18 -6.47 4.82
C ALA A 348 -0.67 -6.24 4.72
N GLY A 349 0.15 -7.28 4.94
CA GLY A 349 1.60 -7.19 4.79
C GLY A 349 2.07 -6.98 3.34
N ALA A 350 1.28 -7.38 2.34
CA ALA A 350 1.62 -7.24 0.93
C ALA A 350 1.15 -5.91 0.30
N ILE A 351 0.14 -5.25 0.90
CA ILE A 351 -0.54 -4.11 0.26
C ILE A 351 0.44 -2.99 -0.10
N GLY A 352 1.26 -2.54 0.81
CA GLY A 352 2.14 -1.39 0.56
C GLY A 352 3.18 -1.65 -0.53
N VAL A 353 3.71 -2.88 -0.60
CA VAL A 353 4.59 -3.32 -1.69
C VAL A 353 3.78 -3.40 -2.98
N GLY A 354 2.57 -3.97 -2.92
CA GLY A 354 1.66 -4.11 -4.06
C GLY A 354 1.23 -2.77 -4.66
N GLN A 355 0.89 -1.78 -3.83
CA GLN A 355 0.56 -0.43 -4.30
C GLN A 355 1.76 0.26 -4.98
N THR A 356 2.97 0.08 -4.42
CA THR A 356 4.20 0.56 -5.07
C THR A 356 4.42 -0.14 -6.41
N ALA A 357 4.20 -1.46 -6.46
CA ALA A 357 4.30 -2.25 -7.69
C ALA A 357 3.23 -1.81 -8.72
N ASN A 358 1.97 -1.62 -8.29
CA ASN A 358 0.89 -1.12 -9.16
C ASN A 358 1.26 0.24 -9.76
N CYS A 359 1.71 1.19 -8.93
CA CYS A 359 2.16 2.50 -9.41
C CYS A 359 3.29 2.39 -10.43
N ALA A 360 4.30 1.56 -10.17
CA ALA A 360 5.41 1.34 -11.10
C ALA A 360 4.92 0.76 -12.43
N LEU A 361 4.09 -0.27 -12.39
CA LEU A 361 3.53 -0.92 -13.56
C LEU A 361 2.60 0.00 -14.38
N PHE A 362 1.77 0.83 -13.73
CA PHE A 362 0.95 1.83 -14.42
C PHE A 362 1.79 2.91 -15.11
N LEU A 363 2.86 3.38 -14.46
CA LEU A 363 3.77 4.36 -15.07
C LEU A 363 4.49 3.83 -16.32
N GLU A 364 4.65 2.52 -16.43
CA GLU A 364 5.28 1.86 -17.57
C GLU A 364 4.28 1.29 -18.58
N GLY A 365 2.97 1.37 -18.31
CA GLY A 365 1.93 0.75 -19.15
C GLY A 365 1.96 -0.79 -19.14
N LEU A 366 2.47 -1.39 -18.06
CA LEU A 366 2.65 -2.84 -17.90
C LEU A 366 1.74 -3.45 -16.83
N HIS A 367 0.80 -2.67 -16.29
CA HIS A 367 -0.10 -3.17 -15.24
C HIS A 367 -1.04 -4.26 -15.77
N TYR A 368 -1.42 -5.17 -14.89
CA TYR A 368 -2.33 -6.30 -15.18
C TYR A 368 -3.77 -5.89 -15.47
N SER A 369 -4.14 -4.65 -15.15
CA SER A 369 -5.46 -4.08 -15.44
C SER A 369 -5.51 -3.56 -16.88
N GLU A 370 -6.66 -3.76 -17.53
CA GLU A 370 -6.97 -3.11 -18.82
C GLU A 370 -7.18 -1.59 -18.68
N LEU A 371 -7.43 -1.11 -17.45
CA LEU A 371 -7.55 0.32 -17.13
C LEU A 371 -6.16 0.95 -17.08
N GLN A 372 -5.65 1.35 -18.24
CA GLN A 372 -4.42 2.14 -18.32
C GLN A 372 -4.77 3.62 -18.46
N PRO A 373 -4.02 4.54 -17.85
CA PRO A 373 -4.14 5.95 -18.16
C PRO A 373 -3.93 6.17 -19.66
N ALA A 374 -4.79 6.95 -20.31
CA ALA A 374 -4.69 7.25 -21.73
C ALA A 374 -3.34 7.91 -22.10
N SER A 375 -2.76 8.63 -21.16
CA SER A 375 -1.38 9.11 -21.18
C SER A 375 -0.78 8.79 -19.81
N PRO A 376 0.31 7.99 -19.73
CA PRO A 376 0.96 7.71 -18.46
C PRO A 376 1.32 9.02 -17.76
N PRO A 377 0.92 9.20 -16.49
CA PRO A 377 1.28 10.41 -15.76
C PRO A 377 2.78 10.43 -15.46
N LYS A 378 3.32 11.62 -15.23
CA LYS A 378 4.73 11.75 -14.85
C LYS A 378 5.01 11.20 -13.46
N TYR A 379 4.04 11.36 -12.53
CA TYR A 379 4.15 10.93 -11.15
C TYR A 379 2.94 10.13 -10.71
N ALA A 380 3.20 9.05 -9.95
CA ALA A 380 2.21 8.25 -9.26
C ALA A 380 2.53 8.17 -7.76
N LEU A 381 1.49 7.99 -6.96
CA LEU A 381 1.60 7.92 -5.51
C LEU A 381 1.02 6.62 -4.98
N ALA A 382 1.78 5.95 -4.11
CA ALA A 382 1.31 4.83 -3.29
C ALA A 382 1.23 5.26 -1.83
N ASP A 383 0.11 4.96 -1.17
CA ASP A 383 -0.19 5.35 0.20
C ASP A 383 -0.71 4.19 1.02
N THR A 384 -0.17 4.02 2.24
CA THR A 384 -0.68 3.07 3.21
C THR A 384 -0.79 3.68 4.61
N HIS A 385 -1.56 3.01 5.46
CA HIS A 385 -1.56 3.32 6.88
C HIS A 385 -1.86 2.08 7.75
N GLY A 386 -1.35 2.09 8.98
CA GLY A 386 -1.64 1.11 10.03
C GLY A 386 -2.54 1.69 11.11
N GLY A 387 -3.30 0.82 11.79
CA GLY A 387 -4.32 1.23 12.73
C GLY A 387 -5.36 2.14 12.07
N VAL A 388 -6.07 2.96 12.82
CA VAL A 388 -6.96 4.00 12.24
C VAL A 388 -6.09 5.20 11.83
N CYS A 389 -5.29 5.03 10.80
CA CYS A 389 -4.32 6.02 10.34
C CYS A 389 -3.38 6.51 11.46
N THR A 390 -2.90 5.56 12.29
CA THR A 390 -1.95 5.86 13.37
C THR A 390 -0.56 6.06 12.79
N THR A 391 -0.13 5.14 11.93
CA THR A 391 1.13 5.22 11.19
C THR A 391 0.80 5.34 9.71
N SER A 392 1.39 6.29 9.01
CA SER A 392 1.19 6.48 7.57
C SER A 392 2.51 6.51 6.84
N ALA A 393 2.53 5.96 5.63
CA ALA A 393 3.68 5.98 4.74
C ALA A 393 3.23 6.27 3.30
N VAL A 394 3.95 7.16 2.64
CA VAL A 394 3.70 7.64 1.28
C VAL A 394 4.95 7.50 0.44
N THR A 395 4.83 6.90 -0.74
CA THR A 395 5.89 6.79 -1.74
C THR A 395 5.45 7.46 -3.04
N ILE A 396 6.26 8.36 -3.58
CA ILE A 396 6.04 8.99 -4.88
C ILE A 396 7.04 8.40 -5.88
N LEU A 397 6.51 7.89 -6.99
CA LEU A 397 7.26 7.39 -8.12
C LEU A 397 7.16 8.35 -9.30
N GLY A 398 8.20 8.39 -10.14
CA GLY A 398 8.20 9.22 -11.35
C GLY A 398 8.94 8.56 -12.50
N VAL A 399 8.57 8.94 -13.74
CA VAL A 399 9.19 8.50 -14.99
C VAL A 399 9.63 9.69 -15.83
N GLY A 400 10.54 9.48 -16.78
CA GLY A 400 11.02 10.56 -17.67
C GLY A 400 11.84 11.64 -16.95
N LEU A 401 12.60 11.24 -15.91
CA LEU A 401 13.35 12.15 -15.03
C LEU A 401 14.86 12.12 -15.32
#